data_2d32a44f07998ff4a7321522dbe34ce6
#
_entry.id   2d32a44f07998ff4a7321522dbe34ce6
#
_cell.length_a   1.000
_cell.length_b   1.000
_cell.length_c   1.000
_cell.angle_alpha   90.00
_cell.angle_beta   90.00
_cell.angle_gamma   90.00
#
_symmetry.space_group_name_H-M   'P 1'
#
loop_
_entity.id
_entity.type
_entity.pdbx_description
1 polymer ?
#
loop_
_entity_poly.entity_id
_entity_poly.type
_entity_poly.pdbx_seq_one_letter_code
_entity_poly.pdbx_strand_id
1 'polypeptide(L)'
;MSDVRTLLKKRPLLFDGGMGTYYKGAPGRECEQANRLDPEGIRAVHRAYLAAGADAIKTNTFGLPRMAAAQDPEWEALADAGWKLAAEAAAGTDAAVFADLGPAPDTEGLSAAQVYTAVVRRFAALGAKNYLFETLSSDTGVLDAVRALRETVPDAFVQVSFAVLPDGYTREGQHCRALVRRMADSGLVDAVGLNCVSAPGAMRTLVQQLGQVGIPLSVMPNAGYPVVTRTQVQYRGKPDYFASELARLAAEGVRILGGCCGTTPAHIAALRKALDALPEGLPIVPAAQISTVSRPEVETDDAFLRKLRSGKKVIAVELDSPKDADLTAYLEGARRLQAAGTDLMTVADCPIARARMDSSLVACRVHRELGLPTLPHMTCRDRNLNATKALLLGLYAEGVREVLAITGDPIPSAERDEVKSVYQFNSRKLAQYIVSLAGEGREMPSPLTVFGALNLNARNFDVELRRAVEKLENGMTGFLTQPVLSEQAVQNLQQARQTLGPEAKILAGILPVVSQRNAIFMENEVNGIHVDAEIIERFAGLDRAAGEELGIEISVQAAKAALPYADGFYLMTPFNRVALMERLIARLKEEVIKD
;
A
#
# COMPACT_ATOMS: atom_id res chain seq x y z
N MET A 1 -11.61 -8.78 -39.20
CA MET A 1 -11.51 -8.01 -37.94
C MET A 1 -10.64 -6.78 -38.21
N SER A 2 -11.17 -5.59 -37.94
CA SER A 2 -10.40 -4.36 -38.10
C SER A 2 -9.26 -4.32 -37.08
N ASP A 3 -8.07 -3.87 -37.48
CA ASP A 3 -6.95 -3.67 -36.55
C ASP A 3 -7.32 -2.57 -35.55
N VAL A 4 -7.24 -2.89 -34.25
CA VAL A 4 -7.59 -1.98 -33.13
C VAL A 4 -6.78 -0.68 -33.23
N ARG A 5 -5.50 -0.73 -33.56
CA ARG A 5 -4.65 0.45 -33.70
C ARG A 5 -5.15 1.38 -34.83
N THR A 6 -5.64 0.80 -35.92
CA THR A 6 -6.22 1.55 -37.04
C THR A 6 -7.54 2.19 -36.65
N LEU A 7 -8.38 1.49 -35.87
CA LEU A 7 -9.66 2.05 -35.39
C LEU A 7 -9.43 3.22 -34.42
N LEU A 8 -8.52 3.08 -33.48
CA LEU A 8 -8.17 4.12 -32.50
C LEU A 8 -7.67 5.42 -33.13
N LYS A 9 -7.08 5.37 -34.33
CA LYS A 9 -6.70 6.59 -35.08
C LYS A 9 -7.91 7.34 -35.62
N LYS A 10 -9.03 6.67 -35.89
CA LYS A 10 -10.21 7.24 -36.49
C LYS A 10 -11.22 7.74 -35.48
N ARG A 11 -11.52 6.95 -34.46
CA ARG A 11 -12.53 7.23 -33.44
C ARG A 11 -12.25 6.51 -32.12
N PRO A 12 -12.91 6.89 -31.00
CA PRO A 12 -12.84 6.11 -29.79
C PRO A 12 -13.34 4.69 -29.98
N LEU A 13 -12.64 3.71 -29.38
CA LEU A 13 -13.04 2.31 -29.32
C LEU A 13 -14.05 2.13 -28.17
N LEU A 14 -15.18 1.52 -28.47
CA LEU A 14 -16.22 1.20 -27.48
C LEU A 14 -16.19 -0.29 -27.13
N PHE A 15 -15.81 -0.59 -25.89
CA PHE A 15 -15.92 -1.92 -25.32
C PHE A 15 -17.35 -2.25 -24.88
N ASP A 16 -17.59 -3.54 -24.63
CA ASP A 16 -18.75 -4.05 -23.96
C ASP A 16 -18.85 -3.61 -22.50
N GLY A 17 -19.77 -4.19 -21.76
CA GLY A 17 -20.00 -3.91 -20.34
C GLY A 17 -19.69 -5.09 -19.42
N GLY A 18 -20.33 -5.10 -18.25
CA GLY A 18 -20.12 -6.11 -17.24
C GLY A 18 -20.69 -7.47 -17.63
N MET A 19 -19.86 -8.48 -17.84
CA MET A 19 -20.26 -9.86 -18.11
C MET A 19 -20.93 -10.47 -16.86
N GLY A 20 -20.20 -10.63 -15.76
CA GLY A 20 -20.66 -11.35 -14.57
C GLY A 20 -21.83 -10.69 -13.81
N THR A 21 -22.08 -9.39 -14.02
CA THR A 21 -23.23 -8.70 -13.42
C THR A 21 -24.46 -8.67 -14.32
N TYR A 22 -24.27 -8.86 -15.62
CA TYR A 22 -25.38 -8.90 -16.60
C TYR A 22 -25.87 -10.32 -16.88
N TYR A 23 -24.95 -11.31 -16.94
CA TYR A 23 -25.32 -12.72 -17.04
C TYR A 23 -26.01 -13.18 -15.75
N LYS A 24 -27.21 -13.73 -15.89
CA LYS A 24 -28.04 -14.22 -14.78
C LYS A 24 -27.95 -15.74 -14.67
N GLY A 25 -26.76 -16.23 -14.36
CA GLY A 25 -26.54 -17.67 -14.14
C GLY A 25 -26.96 -18.16 -12.77
N ALA A 26 -26.76 -19.45 -12.51
CA ALA A 26 -27.09 -20.08 -11.25
C ALA A 26 -26.27 -19.47 -10.10
N PRO A 27 -26.85 -19.14 -8.94
CA PRO A 27 -26.16 -18.62 -7.78
C PRO A 27 -25.03 -19.55 -7.30
N GLY A 28 -23.90 -18.97 -6.88
CA GLY A 28 -22.80 -19.70 -6.26
C GLY A 28 -21.82 -20.37 -7.23
N ARG A 29 -21.89 -20.10 -8.53
CA ARG A 29 -20.92 -20.54 -9.53
C ARG A 29 -20.12 -19.38 -10.07
N GLU A 30 -18.83 -19.61 -10.38
CA GLU A 30 -18.00 -18.66 -11.11
C GLU A 30 -18.56 -18.44 -12.51
N CYS A 31 -18.54 -17.19 -13.00
CA CYS A 31 -19.12 -16.85 -14.30
C CYS A 31 -18.47 -17.62 -15.45
N GLU A 32 -17.16 -17.89 -15.37
CA GLU A 32 -16.37 -18.61 -16.36
C GLU A 32 -16.84 -20.05 -16.58
N GLN A 33 -17.37 -20.70 -15.55
CA GLN A 33 -17.96 -22.04 -15.66
C GLN A 33 -19.14 -22.10 -16.64
N ALA A 34 -19.85 -20.97 -16.80
CA ALA A 34 -20.94 -20.87 -17.76
C ALA A 34 -20.47 -21.02 -19.23
N ASN A 35 -19.21 -20.79 -19.53
CA ASN A 35 -18.65 -21.04 -20.87
C ASN A 35 -18.89 -22.49 -21.33
N ARG A 36 -18.94 -23.43 -20.40
CA ARG A 36 -19.20 -24.86 -20.66
C ARG A 36 -20.62 -25.31 -20.28
N LEU A 37 -21.17 -24.73 -19.21
CA LEU A 37 -22.45 -25.17 -18.64
C LEU A 37 -23.66 -24.49 -19.27
N ASP A 38 -23.49 -23.24 -19.76
CA ASP A 38 -24.53 -22.44 -20.44
C ASP A 38 -23.92 -21.60 -21.58
N PRO A 39 -23.34 -22.25 -22.62
CA PRO A 39 -22.68 -21.54 -23.70
C PRO A 39 -23.63 -20.61 -24.49
N GLU A 40 -24.91 -20.95 -24.60
CA GLU A 40 -25.87 -20.10 -25.27
C GLU A 40 -26.18 -18.81 -24.46
N GLY A 41 -26.26 -18.91 -23.14
CA GLY A 41 -26.41 -17.74 -22.27
C GLY A 41 -25.23 -16.76 -22.41
N ILE A 42 -24.00 -17.27 -22.40
CA ILE A 42 -22.80 -16.43 -22.61
C ILE A 42 -22.77 -15.82 -24.02
N ARG A 43 -23.07 -16.62 -25.06
CA ARG A 43 -23.15 -16.14 -26.44
C ARG A 43 -24.23 -15.06 -26.60
N ALA A 44 -25.37 -15.21 -25.95
CA ALA A 44 -26.43 -14.22 -25.95
C ALA A 44 -25.98 -12.88 -25.33
N VAL A 45 -25.19 -12.92 -24.25
CA VAL A 45 -24.61 -11.70 -23.64
C VAL A 45 -23.67 -11.00 -24.63
N HIS A 46 -22.72 -11.71 -25.25
CA HIS A 46 -21.84 -11.13 -26.26
C HIS A 46 -22.61 -10.49 -27.41
N ARG A 47 -23.59 -11.19 -27.97
CA ARG A 47 -24.46 -10.66 -29.05
C ARG A 47 -25.24 -9.42 -28.62
N ALA A 48 -25.72 -9.38 -27.37
CA ALA A 48 -26.46 -8.22 -26.87
C ALA A 48 -25.56 -6.97 -26.80
N TYR A 49 -24.30 -7.09 -26.39
CA TYR A 49 -23.36 -5.99 -26.39
C TYR A 49 -22.94 -5.57 -27.83
N LEU A 50 -22.73 -6.51 -28.72
CA LEU A 50 -22.46 -6.21 -30.13
C LEU A 50 -23.65 -5.48 -30.78
N ALA A 51 -24.87 -5.92 -30.54
CA ALA A 51 -26.08 -5.25 -31.01
C ALA A 51 -26.27 -3.85 -30.40
N ALA A 52 -25.73 -3.61 -29.21
CA ALA A 52 -25.68 -2.29 -28.57
C ALA A 52 -24.60 -1.36 -29.15
N GLY A 53 -23.79 -1.84 -30.12
CA GLY A 53 -22.79 -1.05 -30.83
C GLY A 53 -21.39 -1.11 -30.24
N ALA A 54 -21.06 -2.15 -29.46
CA ALA A 54 -19.69 -2.38 -29.02
C ALA A 54 -18.75 -2.69 -30.19
N ASP A 55 -17.59 -2.02 -30.25
CA ASP A 55 -16.51 -2.27 -31.22
C ASP A 55 -15.57 -3.39 -30.76
N ALA A 56 -15.58 -3.70 -29.48
CA ALA A 56 -14.77 -4.73 -28.87
C ALA A 56 -15.56 -5.46 -27.77
N ILE A 57 -15.35 -6.77 -27.65
CA ILE A 57 -15.90 -7.58 -26.58
C ILE A 57 -14.77 -8.32 -25.84
N LYS A 58 -14.95 -8.50 -24.54
CA LYS A 58 -14.07 -9.28 -23.67
C LYS A 58 -14.54 -10.72 -23.64
N THR A 59 -13.61 -11.67 -23.63
CA THR A 59 -13.95 -13.07 -23.33
C THR A 59 -14.47 -13.18 -21.89
N ASN A 60 -15.30 -14.19 -21.61
CA ASN A 60 -15.74 -14.48 -20.25
C ASN A 60 -14.68 -15.30 -19.51
N THR A 61 -13.50 -14.68 -19.21
CA THR A 61 -12.31 -15.38 -18.71
C THR A 61 -11.52 -14.61 -17.65
N PHE A 62 -12.14 -13.60 -17.05
CA PHE A 62 -11.55 -12.74 -16.02
C PHE A 62 -10.91 -13.52 -14.85
N GLY A 63 -11.55 -14.59 -14.36
CA GLY A 63 -11.09 -15.38 -13.22
C GLY A 63 -9.98 -16.39 -13.53
N LEU A 64 -9.62 -16.60 -14.81
CA LEU A 64 -8.67 -17.66 -15.19
C LEU A 64 -7.28 -17.53 -14.56
N PRO A 65 -6.68 -16.33 -14.42
CA PRO A 65 -5.38 -16.25 -13.74
C PRO A 65 -5.43 -16.75 -12.30
N ARG A 66 -6.53 -16.50 -11.58
CA ARG A 66 -6.73 -17.03 -10.21
C ARG A 66 -6.88 -18.55 -10.22
N MET A 67 -7.63 -19.12 -11.18
CA MET A 67 -7.80 -20.57 -11.33
C MET A 67 -6.47 -21.24 -11.71
N ALA A 68 -5.71 -20.66 -12.61
CA ALA A 68 -4.39 -21.16 -13.01
C ALA A 68 -3.40 -21.13 -11.82
N ALA A 69 -3.41 -20.06 -11.01
CA ALA A 69 -2.60 -19.95 -9.80
C ALA A 69 -2.98 -21.03 -8.76
N ALA A 70 -4.28 -21.37 -8.67
CA ALA A 70 -4.79 -22.46 -7.83
C ALA A 70 -4.56 -23.87 -8.44
N GLN A 71 -3.94 -23.95 -9.61
CA GLN A 71 -3.74 -25.19 -10.36
C GLN A 71 -5.06 -25.96 -10.65
N ASP A 72 -6.15 -25.21 -10.85
CA ASP A 72 -7.45 -25.80 -11.21
C ASP A 72 -7.34 -26.48 -12.58
N PRO A 73 -7.63 -27.78 -12.70
CA PRO A 73 -7.46 -28.52 -13.95
C PRO A 73 -8.41 -28.07 -15.09
N GLU A 74 -9.45 -27.30 -14.78
CA GLU A 74 -10.43 -26.86 -15.78
C GLU A 74 -10.07 -25.53 -16.45
N TRP A 75 -9.09 -24.76 -15.94
CA TRP A 75 -8.83 -23.40 -16.41
C TRP A 75 -8.55 -23.31 -17.91
N GLU A 76 -7.78 -24.27 -18.48
CA GLU A 76 -7.50 -24.29 -19.92
C GLU A 76 -8.74 -24.55 -20.76
N ALA A 77 -9.57 -25.51 -20.34
CA ALA A 77 -10.82 -25.83 -21.04
C ALA A 77 -11.83 -24.67 -20.99
N LEU A 78 -11.81 -23.88 -19.90
CA LEU A 78 -12.63 -22.68 -19.77
C LEU A 78 -12.10 -21.53 -20.62
N ALA A 79 -10.76 -21.40 -20.79
CA ALA A 79 -10.14 -20.47 -21.71
C ALA A 79 -10.57 -20.74 -23.17
N ASP A 80 -10.47 -22.03 -23.59
CA ASP A 80 -10.87 -22.47 -24.93
C ASP A 80 -12.32 -22.16 -25.23
N ALA A 81 -13.21 -22.53 -24.28
CA ALA A 81 -14.63 -22.31 -24.43
C ALA A 81 -14.97 -20.82 -24.47
N GLY A 82 -14.39 -20.00 -23.56
CA GLY A 82 -14.63 -18.56 -23.51
C GLY A 82 -14.16 -17.85 -24.77
N TRP A 83 -12.96 -18.19 -25.27
CA TRP A 83 -12.44 -17.65 -26.53
C TRP A 83 -13.36 -18.03 -27.71
N LYS A 84 -13.73 -19.28 -27.85
CA LYS A 84 -14.60 -19.78 -28.92
C LYS A 84 -15.94 -19.07 -28.93
N LEU A 85 -16.60 -18.91 -27.79
CA LEU A 85 -17.90 -18.26 -27.71
C LEU A 85 -17.87 -16.78 -28.12
N ALA A 86 -16.85 -16.04 -27.68
CA ALA A 86 -16.64 -14.66 -28.06
C ALA A 86 -16.32 -14.52 -29.56
N ALA A 87 -15.43 -15.38 -30.09
CA ALA A 87 -15.06 -15.39 -31.50
C ALA A 87 -16.28 -15.72 -32.41
N GLU A 88 -17.09 -16.70 -32.03
CA GLU A 88 -18.32 -17.04 -32.74
C GLU A 88 -19.35 -15.91 -32.68
N ALA A 89 -19.49 -15.22 -31.53
CA ALA A 89 -20.42 -14.07 -31.42
C ALA A 89 -19.98 -12.90 -32.29
N ALA A 90 -18.68 -12.65 -32.41
CA ALA A 90 -18.10 -11.59 -33.23
C ALA A 90 -18.00 -11.96 -34.73
N ALA A 91 -18.22 -13.22 -35.10
CA ALA A 91 -18.10 -13.66 -36.50
C ALA A 91 -19.08 -12.91 -37.42
N GLY A 92 -18.56 -12.39 -38.53
CA GLY A 92 -19.34 -11.57 -39.48
C GLY A 92 -19.55 -10.11 -39.07
N THR A 93 -18.92 -9.67 -37.96
CA THR A 93 -18.86 -8.27 -37.53
C THR A 93 -17.44 -7.73 -37.66
N ASP A 94 -17.27 -6.41 -37.53
CA ASP A 94 -15.95 -5.76 -37.45
C ASP A 94 -15.39 -5.72 -36.02
N ALA A 95 -16.10 -6.27 -35.04
CA ALA A 95 -15.73 -6.19 -33.63
C ALA A 95 -14.44 -6.98 -33.31
N ALA A 96 -13.62 -6.42 -32.44
CA ALA A 96 -12.43 -7.06 -31.91
C ALA A 96 -12.78 -7.93 -30.69
N VAL A 97 -12.12 -9.10 -30.58
CA VAL A 97 -12.20 -9.96 -29.39
C VAL A 97 -10.94 -9.80 -28.56
N PHE A 98 -11.10 -9.53 -27.29
CA PHE A 98 -10.01 -9.43 -26.32
C PHE A 98 -10.00 -10.61 -25.38
N ALA A 99 -8.85 -11.27 -25.25
CA ALA A 99 -8.58 -12.21 -24.18
C ALA A 99 -8.53 -11.42 -22.86
N ASP A 100 -9.46 -11.72 -21.96
CA ASP A 100 -9.66 -10.97 -20.71
C ASP A 100 -9.01 -11.68 -19.54
N LEU A 101 -8.10 -10.98 -18.83
CA LEU A 101 -7.29 -11.48 -17.73
C LEU A 101 -7.45 -10.58 -16.50
N GLY A 102 -8.04 -11.11 -15.44
CA GLY A 102 -8.09 -10.46 -14.14
C GLY A 102 -6.79 -10.62 -13.33
N PRO A 103 -6.79 -10.22 -12.05
CA PRO A 103 -5.61 -10.30 -11.19
C PRO A 103 -5.11 -11.73 -10.96
N ALA A 104 -3.79 -11.93 -11.07
CA ALA A 104 -3.11 -13.16 -10.69
C ALA A 104 -2.52 -13.01 -9.28
N PRO A 105 -2.86 -13.88 -8.32
CA PRO A 105 -2.22 -13.88 -7.01
C PRO A 105 -0.82 -14.51 -7.10
N ASP A 106 0.11 -14.05 -6.25
CA ASP A 106 1.30 -14.82 -5.92
C ASP A 106 0.92 -15.95 -4.96
N THR A 107 1.36 -17.17 -5.25
CA THR A 107 1.13 -18.35 -4.41
C THR A 107 2.45 -19.02 -4.05
N GLU A 108 2.45 -19.92 -3.05
CA GLU A 108 3.61 -20.77 -2.77
C GLU A 108 3.89 -21.66 -4.00
N GLY A 109 4.98 -21.36 -4.72
CA GLY A 109 5.45 -22.13 -5.89
C GLY A 109 5.15 -21.54 -7.26
N LEU A 110 4.22 -20.57 -7.40
CA LEU A 110 3.93 -19.89 -8.67
C LEU A 110 3.86 -18.37 -8.48
N SER A 111 4.72 -17.62 -9.16
CA SER A 111 4.66 -16.18 -9.21
C SER A 111 3.55 -15.69 -10.15
N ALA A 112 3.04 -14.48 -9.94
CA ALA A 112 2.08 -13.85 -10.84
C ALA A 112 2.58 -13.79 -12.29
N ALA A 113 3.89 -13.59 -12.50
CA ALA A 113 4.52 -13.61 -13.82
C ALA A 113 4.38 -14.97 -14.52
N GLN A 114 4.58 -16.07 -13.80
CA GLN A 114 4.43 -17.42 -14.34
C GLN A 114 2.97 -17.73 -14.68
N VAL A 115 2.05 -17.33 -13.80
CA VAL A 115 0.61 -17.50 -14.00
C VAL A 115 0.14 -16.74 -15.25
N TYR A 116 0.44 -15.44 -15.34
CA TYR A 116 0.07 -14.64 -16.51
C TYR A 116 0.70 -15.19 -17.80
N THR A 117 1.97 -15.60 -17.74
CA THR A 117 2.66 -16.18 -18.90
C THR A 117 1.96 -17.45 -19.40
N ALA A 118 1.51 -18.33 -18.51
CA ALA A 118 0.77 -19.53 -18.89
C ALA A 118 -0.56 -19.17 -19.59
N VAL A 119 -1.33 -18.22 -19.01
CA VAL A 119 -2.62 -17.81 -19.54
C VAL A 119 -2.49 -17.12 -20.91
N VAL A 120 -1.55 -16.17 -21.07
CA VAL A 120 -1.36 -15.50 -22.37
C VAL A 120 -0.88 -16.45 -23.46
N ARG A 121 -0.05 -17.43 -23.14
CA ARG A 121 0.38 -18.47 -24.09
C ARG A 121 -0.79 -19.35 -24.54
N ARG A 122 -1.72 -19.67 -23.63
CA ARG A 122 -2.92 -20.42 -24.00
C ARG A 122 -3.74 -19.64 -25.03
N PHE A 123 -4.04 -18.36 -24.76
CA PHE A 123 -4.77 -17.53 -25.70
C PHE A 123 -4.02 -17.29 -27.02
N ALA A 124 -2.68 -17.18 -26.99
CA ALA A 124 -1.87 -17.11 -28.20
C ALA A 124 -2.03 -18.36 -29.08
N ALA A 125 -2.05 -19.56 -28.47
CA ALA A 125 -2.30 -20.82 -29.17
C ALA A 125 -3.72 -20.89 -29.77
N LEU A 126 -4.71 -20.18 -29.19
CA LEU A 126 -6.06 -20.05 -29.73
C LEU A 126 -6.19 -18.98 -30.83
N GLY A 127 -5.10 -18.27 -31.15
CA GLY A 127 -5.05 -17.24 -32.19
C GLY A 127 -5.49 -15.86 -31.72
N ALA A 128 -5.51 -15.59 -30.41
CA ALA A 128 -5.80 -14.27 -29.87
C ALA A 128 -4.76 -13.24 -30.34
N LYS A 129 -5.25 -12.06 -30.74
CA LYS A 129 -4.46 -10.90 -31.16
C LYS A 129 -4.57 -9.71 -30.21
N ASN A 130 -5.62 -9.67 -29.38
CA ASN A 130 -5.84 -8.59 -28.44
C ASN A 130 -5.98 -9.13 -27.03
N TYR A 131 -5.33 -8.47 -26.08
CA TYR A 131 -5.25 -8.89 -24.68
C TYR A 131 -5.59 -7.71 -23.77
N LEU A 132 -6.40 -7.98 -22.76
CA LEU A 132 -6.77 -7.03 -21.71
C LEU A 132 -6.42 -7.61 -20.36
N PHE A 133 -5.51 -6.97 -19.64
CA PHE A 133 -5.30 -7.18 -18.22
C PHE A 133 -6.14 -6.15 -17.49
N GLU A 134 -7.18 -6.56 -16.76
CA GLU A 134 -8.10 -5.61 -16.14
C GLU A 134 -8.26 -5.79 -14.62
N THR A 135 -8.74 -4.71 -13.98
CA THR A 135 -9.07 -4.68 -12.55
C THR A 135 -7.87 -4.97 -11.65
N LEU A 136 -6.67 -4.61 -12.09
CA LEU A 136 -5.43 -4.87 -11.38
C LEU A 136 -5.25 -3.92 -10.20
N SER A 137 -4.73 -4.43 -9.07
CA SER A 137 -4.32 -3.62 -7.91
C SER A 137 -2.81 -3.36 -7.91
N SER A 138 -2.05 -4.07 -8.75
CA SER A 138 -0.60 -4.03 -8.89
C SER A 138 -0.22 -4.40 -10.32
N ASP A 139 0.97 -4.00 -10.74
CA ASP A 139 1.56 -4.39 -12.02
C ASP A 139 2.50 -5.60 -11.94
N THR A 140 2.55 -6.27 -10.80
CA THR A 140 3.41 -7.42 -10.55
C THR A 140 3.19 -8.52 -11.60
N GLY A 141 4.26 -8.92 -12.28
CA GLY A 141 4.27 -9.99 -13.28
C GLY A 141 3.66 -9.66 -14.65
N VAL A 142 3.00 -8.51 -14.80
CA VAL A 142 2.33 -8.13 -16.06
C VAL A 142 3.33 -7.93 -17.19
N LEU A 143 4.37 -7.11 -16.98
CA LEU A 143 5.35 -6.82 -18.02
C LEU A 143 6.17 -8.05 -18.44
N ASP A 144 6.41 -8.99 -17.53
CA ASP A 144 7.10 -10.23 -17.83
C ASP A 144 6.25 -11.12 -18.75
N ALA A 145 4.97 -11.24 -18.46
CA ALA A 145 4.03 -11.95 -19.32
C ALA A 145 3.86 -11.28 -20.69
N VAL A 146 3.86 -9.94 -20.75
CA VAL A 146 3.77 -9.20 -22.02
C VAL A 146 5.05 -9.42 -22.85
N ARG A 147 6.25 -9.44 -22.24
CA ARG A 147 7.49 -9.81 -22.96
C ARG A 147 7.40 -11.21 -23.58
N ALA A 148 6.98 -12.20 -22.78
CA ALA A 148 6.78 -13.57 -23.26
C ALA A 148 5.71 -13.66 -24.36
N LEU A 149 4.64 -12.86 -24.30
CA LEU A 149 3.64 -12.77 -25.34
C LEU A 149 4.21 -12.18 -26.64
N ARG A 150 5.04 -11.13 -26.56
CA ARG A 150 5.67 -10.49 -27.71
C ARG A 150 6.61 -11.44 -28.48
N GLU A 151 7.19 -12.44 -27.82
CA GLU A 151 8.00 -13.47 -28.48
C GLU A 151 7.17 -14.36 -29.42
N THR A 152 5.91 -14.62 -29.08
CA THR A 152 5.02 -15.51 -29.84
C THR A 152 4.04 -14.76 -30.74
N VAL A 153 3.58 -13.59 -30.32
CA VAL A 153 2.63 -12.73 -31.03
C VAL A 153 3.16 -11.29 -31.03
N PRO A 154 4.18 -10.96 -31.86
CA PRO A 154 4.83 -9.63 -31.84
C PRO A 154 3.89 -8.46 -32.09
N ASP A 155 2.84 -8.67 -32.89
CA ASP A 155 1.85 -7.69 -33.28
C ASP A 155 0.61 -7.63 -32.34
N ALA A 156 0.60 -8.38 -31.22
CA ALA A 156 -0.50 -8.36 -30.28
C ALA A 156 -0.84 -6.94 -29.82
N PHE A 157 -2.13 -6.61 -29.68
CA PHE A 157 -2.56 -5.39 -29.00
C PHE A 157 -2.74 -5.71 -27.51
N VAL A 158 -2.02 -4.99 -26.65
CA VAL A 158 -2.04 -5.20 -25.19
C VAL A 158 -2.53 -3.97 -24.48
N GLN A 159 -3.60 -4.13 -23.72
CA GLN A 159 -4.17 -3.11 -22.84
C GLN A 159 -4.03 -3.55 -21.39
N VAL A 160 -3.61 -2.63 -20.51
CA VAL A 160 -3.50 -2.88 -19.06
C VAL A 160 -4.36 -1.86 -18.32
N SER A 161 -5.20 -2.31 -17.40
CA SER A 161 -6.16 -1.47 -16.70
C SER A 161 -6.20 -1.74 -15.19
N PHE A 162 -6.20 -0.66 -14.40
CA PHE A 162 -6.11 -0.72 -12.95
C PHE A 162 -7.42 -0.38 -12.26
N ALA A 163 -7.74 -1.11 -11.19
CA ALA A 163 -8.87 -0.83 -10.32
C ALA A 163 -8.46 0.16 -9.22
N VAL A 164 -8.99 1.36 -9.30
CA VAL A 164 -8.56 2.49 -8.46
C VAL A 164 -9.74 3.07 -7.70
N LEU A 165 -9.57 3.29 -6.40
CA LEU A 165 -10.52 3.99 -5.55
C LEU A 165 -10.63 5.47 -5.97
N PRO A 166 -11.70 6.21 -5.61
CA PRO A 166 -11.86 7.62 -5.98
C PRO A 166 -10.73 8.54 -5.53
N ASP A 167 -9.93 8.12 -4.57
CA ASP A 167 -8.75 8.85 -4.07
C ASP A 167 -7.48 8.61 -4.89
N GLY A 168 -7.55 7.78 -5.95
CA GLY A 168 -6.43 7.50 -6.84
C GLY A 168 -5.56 6.32 -6.43
N TYR A 169 -5.89 5.59 -5.36
CA TYR A 169 -5.10 4.46 -4.90
C TYR A 169 -5.78 3.12 -5.18
N THR A 170 -4.98 2.10 -5.47
CA THR A 170 -5.44 0.72 -5.55
C THR A 170 -5.61 0.14 -4.13
N ARG A 171 -6.26 -1.03 -4.04
CA ARG A 171 -6.38 -1.76 -2.76
C ARG A 171 -5.03 -2.15 -2.14
N GLU A 172 -3.98 -2.21 -2.94
CA GLU A 172 -2.60 -2.46 -2.50
C GLU A 172 -1.81 -1.18 -2.17
N GLY A 173 -2.48 -0.02 -2.16
CA GLY A 173 -1.88 1.25 -1.80
C GLY A 173 -0.97 1.87 -2.87
N GLN A 174 -1.06 1.41 -4.13
CA GLN A 174 -0.32 2.00 -5.24
C GLN A 174 -1.15 3.11 -5.91
N HIS A 175 -0.51 4.24 -6.19
CA HIS A 175 -1.19 5.37 -6.83
C HIS A 175 -1.28 5.18 -8.35
N CYS A 176 -2.45 5.44 -8.94
CA CYS A 176 -2.75 5.21 -10.35
C CYS A 176 -1.76 5.90 -11.30
N ARG A 177 -1.32 7.14 -11.01
CA ARG A 177 -0.35 7.85 -11.85
C ARG A 177 0.98 7.08 -11.98
N ALA A 178 1.47 6.47 -10.90
CA ALA A 178 2.71 5.69 -10.93
C ALA A 178 2.54 4.41 -11.76
N LEU A 179 1.43 3.69 -11.56
CA LEU A 179 1.11 2.48 -12.31
C LEU A 179 0.97 2.76 -13.82
N VAL A 180 0.17 3.77 -14.16
CA VAL A 180 -0.09 4.17 -15.56
C VAL A 180 1.21 4.60 -16.25
N ARG A 181 2.06 5.40 -15.59
CA ARG A 181 3.36 5.80 -16.15
C ARG A 181 4.29 4.62 -16.37
N ARG A 182 4.45 3.72 -15.39
CA ARG A 182 5.30 2.54 -15.56
C ARG A 182 4.88 1.69 -16.77
N MET A 183 3.57 1.52 -16.97
CA MET A 183 3.06 0.79 -18.13
C MET A 183 3.35 1.54 -19.43
N ALA A 184 3.05 2.83 -19.49
CA ALA A 184 3.28 3.65 -20.68
C ALA A 184 4.76 3.73 -21.06
N ASP A 185 5.63 3.97 -20.08
CA ASP A 185 7.08 4.13 -20.27
C ASP A 185 7.79 2.81 -20.62
N SER A 186 7.15 1.67 -20.36
CA SER A 186 7.71 0.35 -20.70
C SER A 186 7.90 0.11 -22.20
N GLY A 187 7.13 0.80 -23.05
CA GLY A 187 7.09 0.57 -24.49
C GLY A 187 6.52 -0.78 -24.91
N LEU A 188 6.01 -1.59 -23.98
CA LEU A 188 5.51 -2.95 -24.22
C LEU A 188 4.00 -3.01 -24.40
N VAL A 189 3.23 -2.05 -23.84
CA VAL A 189 1.77 -2.02 -23.89
C VAL A 189 1.28 -0.98 -24.89
N ASP A 190 0.14 -1.24 -25.51
CA ASP A 190 -0.46 -0.39 -26.54
C ASP A 190 -1.46 0.63 -25.96
N ALA A 191 -2.06 0.30 -24.82
CA ALA A 191 -2.98 1.17 -24.11
C ALA A 191 -2.95 0.89 -22.60
N VAL A 192 -3.22 1.91 -21.80
CA VAL A 192 -3.31 1.80 -20.35
C VAL A 192 -4.56 2.49 -19.84
N GLY A 193 -5.10 2.07 -18.70
CA GLY A 193 -6.31 2.70 -18.21
C GLY A 193 -6.73 2.38 -16.81
N LEU A 194 -7.96 2.80 -16.52
CA LEU A 194 -8.63 2.61 -15.24
C LEU A 194 -9.97 1.91 -15.47
N ASN A 195 -10.30 0.92 -14.65
CA ASN A 195 -11.60 0.25 -14.73
C ASN A 195 -12.12 -0.17 -13.38
N CYS A 196 -13.41 -0.53 -13.33
CA CYS A 196 -14.11 -1.03 -12.15
C CYS A 196 -14.05 -0.06 -10.95
N VAL A 197 -14.45 -0.51 -9.76
CA VAL A 197 -14.40 0.15 -8.44
C VAL A 197 -15.03 1.55 -8.39
N SER A 198 -14.64 2.48 -9.26
CA SER A 198 -15.11 3.86 -9.28
C SER A 198 -16.25 4.09 -10.28
N ALA A 199 -17.14 5.04 -9.94
CA ALA A 199 -18.24 5.50 -10.78
C ALA A 199 -17.74 6.49 -11.87
N PRO A 200 -18.53 6.78 -12.94
CA PRO A 200 -18.09 7.62 -14.07
C PRO A 200 -17.53 8.99 -13.68
N GLY A 201 -18.20 9.71 -12.77
CA GLY A 201 -17.75 11.03 -12.34
C GLY A 201 -16.42 11.01 -11.59
N ALA A 202 -16.19 9.99 -10.72
CA ALA A 202 -14.91 9.79 -10.04
C ALA A 202 -13.78 9.46 -11.03
N MET A 203 -14.06 8.62 -12.03
CA MET A 203 -13.08 8.30 -13.09
C MET A 203 -12.63 9.53 -13.86
N ARG A 204 -13.54 10.47 -14.12
CA ARG A 204 -13.18 11.72 -14.80
C ARG A 204 -12.18 12.53 -13.98
N THR A 205 -12.41 12.67 -12.68
CA THR A 205 -11.47 13.35 -11.77
C THR A 205 -10.10 12.66 -11.77
N LEU A 206 -10.08 11.33 -11.75
CA LEU A 206 -8.82 10.55 -11.78
C LEU A 206 -8.07 10.76 -13.10
N VAL A 207 -8.76 10.73 -14.24
CA VAL A 207 -8.15 10.96 -15.57
C VAL A 207 -7.49 12.34 -15.63
N GLN A 208 -8.14 13.38 -15.12
CA GLN A 208 -7.58 14.74 -15.07
C GLN A 208 -6.28 14.80 -14.23
N GLN A 209 -6.17 13.96 -13.19
CA GLN A 209 -4.97 13.87 -12.35
C GLN A 209 -3.82 13.08 -13.00
N LEU A 210 -4.09 12.18 -13.97
CA LEU A 210 -3.04 11.39 -14.63
C LEU A 210 -2.06 12.24 -15.44
N GLY A 211 -2.54 13.33 -16.03
CA GLY A 211 -1.77 14.15 -16.96
C GLY A 211 -1.55 13.45 -18.31
N GLN A 212 -0.51 13.85 -19.05
CA GLN A 212 -0.16 13.23 -20.33
C GLN A 212 0.42 11.82 -20.11
N VAL A 213 -0.12 10.83 -20.81
CA VAL A 213 0.24 9.41 -20.65
C VAL A 213 1.09 8.90 -21.83
N GLY A 214 1.08 9.57 -22.99
CA GLY A 214 1.89 9.20 -24.16
C GLY A 214 1.35 8.06 -25.02
N ILE A 215 0.44 7.23 -24.51
CA ILE A 215 -0.26 6.15 -25.22
C ILE A 215 -1.78 6.27 -24.98
N PRO A 216 -2.63 5.60 -25.80
CA PRO A 216 -4.08 5.62 -25.64
C PRO A 216 -4.53 5.29 -24.21
N LEU A 217 -5.41 6.14 -23.65
CA LEU A 217 -5.99 5.97 -22.34
C LEU A 217 -7.35 5.26 -22.43
N SER A 218 -7.58 4.30 -21.53
CA SER A 218 -8.82 3.54 -21.40
C SER A 218 -9.55 3.87 -20.10
N VAL A 219 -10.88 4.01 -20.17
CA VAL A 219 -11.74 4.21 -18.98
C VAL A 219 -13.01 3.36 -19.09
N MET A 220 -13.16 2.40 -18.18
CA MET A 220 -14.31 1.48 -18.13
C MET A 220 -14.88 1.41 -16.69
N PRO A 221 -15.68 2.41 -16.25
CA PRO A 221 -16.22 2.48 -14.90
C PRO A 221 -17.35 1.50 -14.64
N ASN A 222 -17.71 1.35 -13.37
CA ASN A 222 -18.97 0.74 -12.98
C ASN A 222 -20.17 1.63 -13.34
N ALA A 223 -21.38 1.04 -13.44
CA ALA A 223 -22.62 1.80 -13.64
C ALA A 223 -23.07 2.59 -12.38
N GLY A 224 -22.11 3.08 -11.59
CA GLY A 224 -22.32 3.71 -10.31
C GLY A 224 -21.74 2.88 -9.16
N TYR A 225 -22.03 3.28 -7.92
CA TYR A 225 -21.60 2.52 -6.74
C TYR A 225 -22.55 1.37 -6.44
N PRO A 226 -22.01 0.23 -5.97
CA PRO A 226 -22.85 -0.91 -5.59
C PRO A 226 -23.70 -0.59 -4.36
N VAL A 227 -24.98 -0.98 -4.40
CA VAL A 227 -25.85 -1.05 -3.24
C VAL A 227 -25.87 -2.50 -2.78
N VAL A 228 -25.26 -2.76 -1.63
CA VAL A 228 -25.18 -4.11 -1.06
C VAL A 228 -26.42 -4.34 -0.18
N THR A 229 -27.23 -5.30 -0.55
CA THR A 229 -28.29 -5.84 0.30
C THR A 229 -27.84 -7.17 0.91
N ARG A 230 -28.62 -7.74 1.83
CA ARG A 230 -28.26 -9.03 2.47
C ARG A 230 -28.05 -10.17 1.47
N THR A 231 -28.63 -10.10 0.29
CA THR A 231 -28.67 -11.20 -0.69
C THR A 231 -28.11 -10.82 -2.06
N GLN A 232 -27.93 -9.54 -2.38
CA GLN A 232 -27.55 -9.09 -3.73
C GLN A 232 -26.74 -7.81 -3.72
N VAL A 233 -25.84 -7.72 -4.70
CA VAL A 233 -25.16 -6.47 -5.08
C VAL A 233 -25.89 -5.90 -6.29
N GLN A 234 -26.42 -4.68 -6.18
CA GLN A 234 -27.15 -3.99 -7.25
C GLN A 234 -26.45 -2.69 -7.63
N TYR A 235 -26.47 -2.39 -8.91
CA TYR A 235 -26.00 -1.11 -9.46
C TYR A 235 -27.21 -0.32 -9.96
N ARG A 236 -27.28 0.99 -9.63
CA ARG A 236 -28.44 1.87 -9.96
C ARG A 236 -28.07 3.01 -10.90
N GLY A 237 -26.94 2.90 -11.62
CA GLY A 237 -26.53 3.90 -12.58
C GLY A 237 -27.51 4.01 -13.75
N LYS A 238 -27.79 5.24 -14.18
CA LYS A 238 -28.67 5.50 -15.34
C LYS A 238 -27.82 5.51 -16.63
N PRO A 239 -28.25 4.85 -17.71
CA PRO A 239 -27.54 4.80 -18.98
C PRO A 239 -27.18 6.20 -19.54
N ASP A 240 -28.08 7.18 -19.47
CA ASP A 240 -27.83 8.53 -20.00
C ASP A 240 -26.76 9.29 -19.22
N TYR A 241 -26.76 9.17 -17.88
CA TYR A 241 -25.71 9.76 -17.05
C TYR A 241 -24.35 9.11 -17.34
N PHE A 242 -24.30 7.79 -17.39
CA PHE A 242 -23.11 7.03 -17.75
C PHE A 242 -22.54 7.48 -19.10
N ALA A 243 -23.40 7.54 -20.13
CA ALA A 243 -23.02 7.94 -21.46
C ALA A 243 -22.52 9.40 -21.52
N SER A 244 -23.18 10.32 -20.82
CA SER A 244 -22.78 11.73 -20.80
C SER A 244 -21.40 11.96 -20.19
N GLU A 245 -21.09 11.27 -19.07
CA GLU A 245 -19.77 11.40 -18.42
C GLU A 245 -18.64 10.78 -19.29
N LEU A 246 -18.89 9.61 -19.91
CA LEU A 246 -17.89 9.00 -20.78
C LEU A 246 -17.71 9.76 -22.11
N ALA A 247 -18.75 10.36 -22.66
CA ALA A 247 -18.62 11.22 -23.83
C ALA A 247 -17.77 12.47 -23.54
N ARG A 248 -17.87 13.03 -22.32
CA ARG A 248 -16.97 14.12 -21.90
C ARG A 248 -15.51 13.65 -21.83
N LEU A 249 -15.25 12.45 -21.29
CA LEU A 249 -13.92 11.85 -21.28
C LEU A 249 -13.38 11.63 -22.71
N ALA A 250 -14.22 11.19 -23.64
CA ALA A 250 -13.84 11.07 -25.06
C ALA A 250 -13.46 12.43 -25.66
N ALA A 251 -14.21 13.49 -25.35
CA ALA A 251 -13.91 14.86 -25.77
C ALA A 251 -12.62 15.40 -25.13
N GLU A 252 -12.28 14.95 -23.94
CA GLU A 252 -11.03 15.24 -23.24
C GLU A 252 -9.85 14.39 -23.74
N GLY A 253 -10.06 13.43 -24.67
CA GLY A 253 -9.00 12.66 -25.34
C GLY A 253 -8.87 11.20 -24.93
N VAL A 254 -9.75 10.67 -24.08
CA VAL A 254 -9.79 9.22 -23.77
C VAL A 254 -10.22 8.47 -25.03
N ARG A 255 -9.44 7.46 -25.43
CA ARG A 255 -9.63 6.77 -26.72
C ARG A 255 -10.28 5.40 -26.60
N ILE A 256 -10.32 4.81 -25.43
CA ILE A 256 -10.95 3.51 -25.18
C ILE A 256 -11.95 3.66 -24.04
N LEU A 257 -13.19 3.36 -24.32
CA LEU A 257 -14.31 3.54 -23.41
C LEU A 257 -15.14 2.27 -23.35
N GLY A 258 -15.81 2.02 -22.24
CA GLY A 258 -16.67 0.88 -22.06
C GLY A 258 -17.27 0.84 -20.67
N GLY A 259 -17.74 -0.32 -20.26
CA GLY A 259 -18.31 -0.50 -18.94
C GLY A 259 -17.70 -1.67 -18.16
N CYS A 260 -17.83 -1.61 -16.84
CA CYS A 260 -17.51 -2.70 -15.94
C CYS A 260 -18.78 -3.12 -15.15
N CYS A 261 -18.67 -3.43 -13.87
CA CYS A 261 -19.77 -3.95 -13.07
C CYS A 261 -21.04 -3.08 -13.12
N GLY A 262 -22.19 -3.73 -13.26
CA GLY A 262 -23.51 -3.11 -13.32
C GLY A 262 -23.89 -2.48 -14.66
N THR A 263 -22.96 -2.36 -15.62
CA THR A 263 -23.30 -1.89 -16.96
C THR A 263 -24.00 -2.97 -17.77
N THR A 264 -24.90 -2.55 -18.65
CA THR A 264 -25.78 -3.41 -19.46
C THR A 264 -25.71 -2.95 -20.93
N PRO A 265 -26.23 -3.72 -21.88
CA PRO A 265 -26.36 -3.27 -23.27
C PRO A 265 -27.01 -1.89 -23.43
N ALA A 266 -27.95 -1.52 -22.56
CA ALA A 266 -28.56 -0.18 -22.59
C ALA A 266 -27.55 0.95 -22.30
N HIS A 267 -26.59 0.73 -21.39
CA HIS A 267 -25.51 1.69 -21.14
C HIS A 267 -24.58 1.84 -22.35
N ILE A 268 -24.23 0.74 -22.98
CA ILE A 268 -23.37 0.72 -24.17
C ILE A 268 -24.05 1.37 -25.37
N ALA A 269 -25.35 1.11 -25.59
CA ALA A 269 -26.12 1.73 -26.65
C ALA A 269 -26.25 3.27 -26.44
N ALA A 270 -26.51 3.71 -25.21
CA ALA A 270 -26.54 5.13 -24.88
C ALA A 270 -25.18 5.80 -25.12
N LEU A 271 -24.08 5.13 -24.70
CA LEU A 271 -22.73 5.62 -24.92
C LEU A 271 -22.38 5.65 -26.43
N ARG A 272 -22.74 4.62 -27.20
CA ARG A 272 -22.53 4.62 -28.67
C ARG A 272 -23.18 5.86 -29.31
N LYS A 273 -24.44 6.11 -29.00
CA LYS A 273 -25.17 7.28 -29.47
C LYS A 273 -24.49 8.59 -29.09
N ALA A 274 -23.99 8.70 -27.87
CA ALA A 274 -23.31 9.90 -27.40
C ALA A 274 -21.95 10.10 -28.09
N LEU A 275 -21.19 9.02 -28.34
CA LEU A 275 -19.91 9.06 -29.05
C LEU A 275 -20.09 9.43 -30.54
N ASP A 276 -21.14 8.94 -31.21
CA ASP A 276 -21.44 9.25 -32.61
C ASP A 276 -21.87 10.72 -32.81
N ALA A 277 -22.33 11.37 -31.75
CA ALA A 277 -22.66 12.79 -31.75
C ALA A 277 -21.46 13.73 -31.50
N LEU A 278 -20.27 13.18 -31.17
CA LEU A 278 -19.07 13.98 -30.96
C LEU A 278 -18.50 14.49 -32.30
N PRO A 279 -17.86 15.68 -32.30
CA PRO A 279 -17.20 16.20 -33.51
C PRO A 279 -16.02 15.32 -33.93
N GLU A 280 -15.72 15.30 -35.21
CA GLU A 280 -14.52 14.64 -35.74
C GLU A 280 -13.25 15.39 -35.32
N GLY A 281 -12.11 14.65 -35.22
CA GLY A 281 -10.79 15.25 -34.93
C GLY A 281 -10.51 15.51 -33.46
N LEU A 282 -11.15 14.76 -32.54
CA LEU A 282 -10.86 14.84 -31.13
C LEU A 282 -9.38 14.53 -30.80
N PRO A 283 -8.79 15.16 -29.74
CA PRO A 283 -7.42 14.91 -29.34
C PRO A 283 -7.18 13.43 -29.02
N ILE A 284 -6.01 12.93 -29.38
CA ILE A 284 -5.65 11.50 -29.17
C ILE A 284 -5.18 11.26 -27.73
N VAL A 285 -4.69 12.29 -27.06
CA VAL A 285 -4.16 12.23 -25.69
C VAL A 285 -4.77 13.36 -24.86
N PRO A 286 -5.24 13.11 -23.62
CA PRO A 286 -5.80 14.16 -22.78
C PRO A 286 -4.81 15.32 -22.61
N ALA A 287 -5.25 16.54 -22.87
CA ALA A 287 -4.47 17.72 -22.53
C ALA A 287 -4.45 17.88 -21.01
N ALA A 288 -3.25 17.92 -20.42
CA ALA A 288 -3.09 18.14 -18.99
C ALA A 288 -3.53 19.56 -18.63
N GLN A 289 -4.61 19.69 -17.87
CA GLN A 289 -4.85 20.89 -17.08
C GLN A 289 -4.19 20.69 -15.72
N ILE A 290 -2.91 21.04 -15.65
CA ILE A 290 -2.22 21.12 -14.34
C ILE A 290 -2.64 22.45 -13.74
N SER A 291 -3.61 22.43 -12.87
CA SER A 291 -3.86 23.52 -11.94
C SER A 291 -2.72 23.51 -10.91
N THR A 292 -1.66 24.25 -11.17
CA THR A 292 -0.61 24.51 -10.18
C THR A 292 -1.15 25.48 -9.16
N VAL A 293 -1.75 24.96 -8.11
CA VAL A 293 -1.87 25.71 -6.87
C VAL A 293 -0.47 25.79 -6.30
N SER A 294 0.16 26.98 -6.35
CA SER A 294 1.42 27.21 -5.65
C SER A 294 1.16 27.06 -4.15
N ARG A 295 1.61 25.93 -3.59
CA ARG A 295 1.59 25.74 -2.13
C ARG A 295 2.83 26.43 -1.57
N PRO A 296 2.73 27.08 -0.40
CA PRO A 296 3.93 27.64 0.25
C PRO A 296 4.94 26.53 0.49
N GLU A 297 6.21 26.85 0.34
CA GLU A 297 7.31 25.97 0.74
C GLU A 297 7.14 25.61 2.21
N VAL A 298 6.86 24.34 2.50
CA VAL A 298 6.73 23.84 3.87
C VAL A 298 8.10 23.33 4.29
N GLU A 299 8.60 23.82 5.42
CA GLU A 299 9.84 23.30 6.01
C GLU A 299 9.70 21.79 6.22
N THR A 300 10.53 21.01 5.53
CA THR A 300 10.40 19.55 5.49
C THR A 300 11.13 18.85 6.62
N ASP A 301 12.13 19.54 7.21
CA ASP A 301 12.99 19.02 8.26
C ASP A 301 12.79 19.82 9.55
N ASP A 302 12.44 19.10 10.60
CA ASP A 302 12.44 19.66 11.95
C ASP A 302 13.85 19.62 12.58
N ALA A 303 13.96 20.05 13.84
CA ALA A 303 15.23 20.10 14.56
C ALA A 303 15.89 18.73 14.72
N PHE A 304 15.10 17.66 14.92
CA PHE A 304 15.59 16.29 15.05
C PHE A 304 16.18 15.78 13.73
N LEU A 305 15.44 15.93 12.62
CA LEU A 305 15.92 15.48 11.30
C LEU A 305 17.18 16.25 10.86
N ARG A 306 17.21 17.57 11.09
CA ARG A 306 18.41 18.37 10.81
C ARG A 306 19.63 17.86 11.59
N LYS A 307 19.46 17.58 12.90
CA LYS A 307 20.54 17.04 13.75
C LYS A 307 20.97 15.65 13.27
N LEU A 308 20.02 14.75 13.01
CA LEU A 308 20.29 13.39 12.54
C LEU A 308 21.03 13.36 11.20
N ARG A 309 20.63 14.21 10.25
CA ARG A 309 21.28 14.33 8.92
C ARG A 309 22.65 14.97 8.98
N SER A 310 22.92 15.81 9.97
CA SER A 310 24.26 16.38 10.19
C SER A 310 25.29 15.36 10.73
N GLY A 311 24.88 14.12 11.01
CA GLY A 311 25.73 13.07 11.57
C GLY A 311 25.95 13.18 13.07
N LYS A 312 25.31 14.14 13.75
CA LYS A 312 25.33 14.24 15.20
C LYS A 312 24.45 13.17 15.84
N LYS A 313 24.90 12.63 16.97
CA LYS A 313 24.13 11.64 17.72
C LYS A 313 22.86 12.26 18.32
N VAL A 314 21.74 11.58 18.16
CA VAL A 314 20.43 12.02 18.64
C VAL A 314 19.94 11.14 19.80
N ILE A 315 19.08 11.72 20.63
CA ILE A 315 18.41 11.02 21.74
C ILE A 315 16.89 11.08 21.48
N ALA A 316 16.31 9.93 21.14
CA ALA A 316 14.86 9.73 21.13
C ALA A 316 14.44 9.08 22.44
N VAL A 317 13.32 9.55 23.03
CA VAL A 317 12.81 8.98 24.30
C VAL A 317 11.37 8.54 24.12
N GLU A 318 11.09 7.29 24.44
CA GLU A 318 9.72 6.76 24.50
C GLU A 318 9.09 7.03 25.85
N LEU A 319 7.88 7.55 25.81
CA LEU A 319 7.01 7.68 26.98
C LEU A 319 5.65 7.09 26.63
N ASP A 320 5.20 6.13 27.41
CA ASP A 320 3.92 5.47 27.22
C ASP A 320 2.74 6.43 27.37
N SER A 321 1.83 6.46 26.40
CA SER A 321 0.61 7.27 26.49
C SER A 321 -0.27 6.90 27.68
N PRO A 322 -1.04 7.84 28.25
CA PRO A 322 -1.94 7.58 29.37
C PRO A 322 -2.98 6.51 29.10
N LYS A 323 -3.44 5.84 30.16
CA LYS A 323 -4.56 4.87 30.11
C LYS A 323 -5.92 5.53 30.32
N ASP A 324 -5.92 6.81 30.70
CA ASP A 324 -7.09 7.62 30.95
C ASP A 324 -7.00 8.94 30.17
N ALA A 325 -7.94 9.87 30.41
CA ALA A 325 -8.03 11.14 29.68
C ALA A 325 -7.15 12.26 30.24
N ASP A 326 -6.37 12.02 31.30
CA ASP A 326 -5.51 13.05 31.91
C ASP A 326 -4.11 13.04 31.31
N LEU A 327 -3.75 14.13 30.63
CA LEU A 327 -2.42 14.34 30.03
C LEU A 327 -1.45 15.13 30.94
N THR A 328 -1.89 15.59 32.10
CA THR A 328 -1.11 16.53 32.94
C THR A 328 0.26 15.97 33.32
N ALA A 329 0.30 14.77 33.88
CA ALA A 329 1.55 14.12 34.27
C ALA A 329 2.42 13.76 33.05
N TYR A 330 1.79 13.40 31.94
CA TYR A 330 2.49 13.06 30.69
C TYR A 330 3.21 14.29 30.12
N LEU A 331 2.51 15.42 29.98
CA LEU A 331 3.07 16.67 29.46
C LEU A 331 4.17 17.24 30.37
N GLU A 332 4.01 17.11 31.69
CA GLU A 332 5.07 17.48 32.61
C GLU A 332 6.31 16.59 32.46
N GLY A 333 6.12 15.27 32.30
CA GLY A 333 7.20 14.33 31.98
C GLY A 333 7.91 14.69 30.68
N ALA A 334 7.15 15.00 29.63
CA ALA A 334 7.68 15.41 28.33
C ALA A 334 8.53 16.71 28.43
N ARG A 335 8.04 17.73 29.18
CA ARG A 335 8.80 18.96 29.44
C ARG A 335 10.13 18.69 30.13
N ARG A 336 10.13 17.86 31.15
CA ARG A 336 11.34 17.49 31.89
C ARG A 336 12.34 16.76 31.00
N LEU A 337 11.87 15.81 30.20
CA LEU A 337 12.73 15.08 29.25
C LEU A 337 13.29 16.00 28.16
N GLN A 338 12.49 16.96 27.67
CA GLN A 338 12.97 17.99 26.74
C GLN A 338 14.08 18.83 27.39
N ALA A 339 13.88 19.29 28.63
CA ALA A 339 14.89 20.06 29.38
C ALA A 339 16.17 19.25 29.64
N ALA A 340 16.07 17.92 29.82
CA ALA A 340 17.21 17.03 29.92
C ALA A 340 17.97 16.89 28.58
N GLY A 341 17.33 17.20 27.45
CA GLY A 341 17.90 17.25 26.12
C GLY A 341 17.52 16.09 25.21
N THR A 342 16.29 15.67 25.31
CA THR A 342 15.63 14.79 24.32
C THR A 342 15.47 15.54 23.00
N ASP A 343 15.86 14.93 21.90
CA ASP A 343 15.72 15.47 20.55
C ASP A 343 14.38 15.09 19.91
N LEU A 344 13.83 13.92 20.25
CA LEU A 344 12.61 13.36 19.72
C LEU A 344 11.82 12.61 20.80
N MET A 345 10.53 12.88 20.92
CA MET A 345 9.64 12.08 21.78
C MET A 345 8.93 11.01 20.94
N THR A 346 9.05 9.73 21.31
CA THR A 346 8.27 8.67 20.67
C THR A 346 7.08 8.27 21.54
N VAL A 347 5.96 7.92 20.90
CA VAL A 347 4.70 7.60 21.59
C VAL A 347 4.16 6.27 21.09
N ALA A 348 4.13 5.27 21.96
CA ALA A 348 3.69 3.92 21.60
C ALA A 348 2.18 3.85 21.26
N ASP A 349 1.82 3.10 20.23
CA ASP A 349 0.44 2.87 19.78
C ASP A 349 -0.13 1.59 20.38
N CYS A 350 -0.88 1.70 21.46
CA CYS A 350 -1.56 0.59 22.13
C CYS A 350 -0.63 -0.65 22.36
N PRO A 351 0.46 -0.50 23.13
CA PRO A 351 1.41 -1.58 23.37
C PRO A 351 0.70 -2.80 23.98
N ILE A 352 1.16 -3.99 23.61
CA ILE A 352 0.57 -5.29 24.00
C ILE A 352 -0.92 -5.37 23.58
N ALA A 353 -1.30 -4.70 22.49
CA ALA A 353 -2.66 -4.63 21.97
C ALA A 353 -3.72 -4.13 22.97
N ARG A 354 -3.32 -3.34 23.98
CA ARG A 354 -4.24 -2.77 24.98
C ARG A 354 -4.48 -1.29 24.72
N ALA A 355 -5.75 -0.91 24.70
CA ALA A 355 -6.15 0.46 24.42
C ALA A 355 -5.53 1.45 25.43
N ARG A 356 -4.96 2.51 24.87
CA ARG A 356 -4.48 3.72 25.57
C ARG A 356 -4.93 4.95 24.80
N MET A 357 -4.60 6.14 25.29
CA MET A 357 -4.80 7.37 24.53
C MET A 357 -4.05 7.26 23.20
N ASP A 358 -4.69 7.68 22.09
CA ASP A 358 -4.15 7.57 20.74
C ASP A 358 -2.76 8.24 20.63
N SER A 359 -1.78 7.50 20.14
CA SER A 359 -0.38 7.93 20.03
C SER A 359 -0.21 9.21 19.21
N SER A 360 -1.00 9.35 18.15
CA SER A 360 -0.93 10.48 17.23
C SER A 360 -1.52 11.75 17.86
N LEU A 361 -2.62 11.62 18.61
CA LEU A 361 -3.20 12.77 19.34
C LEU A 361 -2.25 13.27 20.44
N VAL A 362 -1.61 12.36 21.16
CA VAL A 362 -0.60 12.71 22.17
C VAL A 362 0.62 13.35 21.52
N ALA A 363 1.12 12.80 20.41
CA ALA A 363 2.25 13.36 19.66
C ALA A 363 1.95 14.80 19.16
N CYS A 364 0.78 15.03 18.55
CA CYS A 364 0.35 16.36 18.14
C CYS A 364 0.28 17.34 19.33
N ARG A 365 -0.20 16.88 20.49
CA ARG A 365 -0.30 17.70 21.68
C ARG A 365 1.07 18.11 22.22
N VAL A 366 2.02 17.17 22.32
CA VAL A 366 3.40 17.43 22.75
C VAL A 366 4.07 18.39 21.76
N HIS A 367 3.96 18.12 20.46
CA HIS A 367 4.56 18.97 19.42
C HIS A 367 4.04 20.40 19.50
N ARG A 368 2.71 20.57 19.60
CA ARG A 368 2.07 21.90 19.64
C ARG A 368 2.41 22.69 20.89
N GLU A 369 2.48 22.06 22.07
CA GLU A 369 2.72 22.76 23.34
C GLU A 369 4.19 22.98 23.65
N LEU A 370 5.05 22.07 23.24
CA LEU A 370 6.46 22.10 23.63
C LEU A 370 7.40 22.41 22.47
N GLY A 371 6.93 22.39 21.22
CA GLY A 371 7.80 22.48 20.04
C GLY A 371 8.78 21.30 19.90
N LEU A 372 8.59 20.23 20.69
CA LEU A 372 9.44 19.05 20.64
C LEU A 372 9.06 18.19 19.45
N PRO A 373 9.98 17.77 18.58
CA PRO A 373 9.73 16.78 17.55
C PRO A 373 9.13 15.49 18.13
N THR A 374 8.15 14.90 17.42
CA THR A 374 7.44 13.72 17.91
C THR A 374 7.31 12.65 16.83
N LEU A 375 7.43 11.40 17.24
CA LEU A 375 7.30 10.22 16.41
C LEU A 375 6.22 9.31 16.99
N PRO A 376 4.96 9.44 16.54
CA PRO A 376 3.93 8.49 16.92
C PRO A 376 4.19 7.14 16.26
N HIS A 377 3.98 6.05 17.01
CA HIS A 377 3.93 4.71 16.45
C HIS A 377 2.60 4.54 15.72
N MET A 378 2.63 3.87 14.57
CA MET A 378 1.47 3.56 13.76
C MET A 378 1.39 2.06 13.51
N THR A 379 0.47 1.39 14.19
CA THR A 379 0.21 -0.04 13.97
C THR A 379 -0.74 -0.26 12.80
N CYS A 380 -0.51 -1.37 12.05
CA CYS A 380 -1.43 -1.82 11.00
C CYS A 380 -2.68 -2.52 11.56
N ARG A 381 -2.73 -2.78 12.88
CA ARG A 381 -3.73 -3.63 13.53
C ARG A 381 -5.14 -3.03 13.50
N ASP A 382 -5.28 -1.74 13.83
CA ASP A 382 -6.57 -1.18 14.23
C ASP A 382 -7.19 -0.25 13.18
N ARG A 383 -6.47 0.11 12.11
CA ARG A 383 -6.89 1.13 11.13
C ARG A 383 -7.02 0.57 9.73
N ASN A 384 -8.13 0.89 9.06
CA ASN A 384 -8.27 0.67 7.61
C ASN A 384 -7.61 1.80 6.81
N LEU A 385 -7.59 1.67 5.48
CA LEU A 385 -6.98 2.64 4.56
C LEU A 385 -7.47 4.07 4.80
N ASN A 386 -8.79 4.27 4.92
CA ASN A 386 -9.36 5.60 5.10
C ASN A 386 -8.95 6.23 6.44
N ALA A 387 -9.01 5.46 7.53
CA ALA A 387 -8.57 5.92 8.84
C ALA A 387 -7.06 6.23 8.86
N THR A 388 -6.25 5.39 8.20
CA THR A 388 -4.80 5.62 8.05
C THR A 388 -4.51 6.91 7.28
N LYS A 389 -5.17 7.13 6.14
CA LYS A 389 -5.00 8.35 5.33
C LYS A 389 -5.40 9.60 6.09
N ALA A 390 -6.58 9.57 6.72
CA ALA A 390 -7.07 10.72 7.50
C ALA A 390 -6.12 11.09 8.63
N LEU A 391 -5.56 10.09 9.33
CA LEU A 391 -4.59 10.31 10.40
C LEU A 391 -3.28 10.91 9.88
N LEU A 392 -2.72 10.38 8.79
CA LEU A 392 -1.49 10.89 8.18
C LEU A 392 -1.61 12.34 7.72
N LEU A 393 -2.73 12.71 7.11
CA LEU A 393 -3.03 14.10 6.73
C LEU A 393 -3.11 14.99 7.96
N GLY A 394 -3.74 14.52 9.04
CA GLY A 394 -3.82 15.25 10.32
C GLY A 394 -2.46 15.46 10.95
N LEU A 395 -1.63 14.41 11.05
CA LEU A 395 -0.25 14.50 11.56
C LEU A 395 0.58 15.52 10.78
N TYR A 396 0.50 15.46 9.45
CA TYR A 396 1.21 16.39 8.59
C TYR A 396 0.77 17.84 8.80
N ALA A 397 -0.55 18.08 8.91
CA ALA A 397 -1.12 19.40 9.15
C ALA A 397 -0.73 19.97 10.53
N GLU A 398 -0.58 19.12 11.55
CA GLU A 398 -0.13 19.49 12.90
C GLU A 398 1.38 19.70 13.02
N GLY A 399 2.15 19.51 11.95
CA GLY A 399 3.59 19.71 11.95
C GLY A 399 4.43 18.48 12.35
N VAL A 400 3.82 17.35 12.62
CA VAL A 400 4.53 16.08 12.86
C VAL A 400 5.15 15.60 11.55
N ARG A 401 6.42 15.26 11.57
CA ARG A 401 7.20 14.91 10.35
C ARG A 401 7.72 13.48 10.35
N GLU A 402 7.70 12.79 11.47
CA GLU A 402 8.17 11.43 11.68
C GLU A 402 7.04 10.51 12.09
N VAL A 403 7.11 9.25 11.63
CA VAL A 403 6.23 8.16 12.08
C VAL A 403 7.00 6.85 12.18
N LEU A 404 6.64 5.99 13.13
CA LEU A 404 7.13 4.61 13.19
C LEU A 404 6.07 3.67 12.62
N ALA A 405 6.33 3.09 11.45
CA ALA A 405 5.43 2.13 10.81
C ALA A 405 5.73 0.70 11.30
N ILE A 406 4.82 0.13 12.06
CA ILE A 406 4.94 -1.23 12.64
C ILE A 406 3.69 -2.07 12.36
N THR A 407 3.86 -3.38 12.38
CA THR A 407 2.70 -4.29 12.19
C THR A 407 1.76 -4.23 13.39
N GLY A 408 2.28 -4.08 14.60
CA GLY A 408 1.56 -4.10 15.85
C GLY A 408 1.46 -5.50 16.47
N ASP A 409 1.32 -5.55 17.80
CA ASP A 409 1.17 -6.78 18.54
C ASP A 409 -0.14 -7.49 18.22
N PRO A 410 -0.16 -8.82 18.19
CA PRO A 410 -1.40 -9.57 17.99
C PRO A 410 -2.37 -9.35 19.17
N ILE A 411 -3.65 -9.30 18.88
CA ILE A 411 -4.70 -9.23 19.91
C ILE A 411 -4.66 -10.50 20.73
N PRO A 412 -4.62 -10.41 22.08
CA PRO A 412 -4.67 -11.56 22.96
C PRO A 412 -5.86 -12.48 22.66
N SER A 413 -5.68 -13.78 22.73
CA SER A 413 -6.72 -14.76 22.35
C SER A 413 -8.03 -14.57 23.13
N ALA A 414 -7.94 -14.17 24.40
CA ALA A 414 -9.10 -13.92 25.25
C ALA A 414 -9.93 -12.69 24.85
N GLU A 415 -9.37 -11.75 24.09
CA GLU A 415 -10.03 -10.50 23.71
C GLU A 415 -10.50 -10.48 22.23
N ARG A 416 -10.24 -11.55 21.46
CA ARG A 416 -10.54 -11.61 20.01
C ARG A 416 -12.04 -11.58 19.67
N ASP A 417 -12.89 -11.88 20.58
CA ASP A 417 -14.34 -11.81 20.37
C ASP A 417 -14.84 -10.37 20.46
N GLU A 418 -14.23 -9.55 21.29
CA GLU A 418 -14.61 -8.15 21.50
C GLU A 418 -13.84 -7.20 20.56
N VAL A 419 -12.58 -7.46 20.30
CA VAL A 419 -11.69 -6.63 19.45
C VAL A 419 -11.40 -7.33 18.14
N LYS A 420 -11.73 -6.71 17.01
CA LYS A 420 -11.44 -7.21 15.66
C LYS A 420 -10.28 -6.45 15.05
N SER A 421 -9.24 -7.18 14.68
CA SER A 421 -8.12 -6.61 13.92
C SER A 421 -8.50 -6.34 12.48
N VAL A 422 -7.93 -5.28 11.89
CA VAL A 422 -8.16 -4.87 10.49
C VAL A 422 -7.05 -5.39 9.59
N TYR A 423 -5.77 -5.18 9.97
CA TYR A 423 -4.58 -5.59 9.23
C TYR A 423 -4.66 -5.44 7.70
N GLN A 424 -5.12 -4.28 7.23
CA GLN A 424 -5.16 -3.99 5.79
C GLN A 424 -3.76 -3.86 5.18
N PHE A 425 -2.80 -3.40 5.98
CA PHE A 425 -1.39 -3.31 5.64
C PHE A 425 -0.53 -4.24 6.51
N ASN A 426 0.68 -4.51 6.07
CA ASN A 426 1.83 -4.80 6.91
C ASN A 426 2.74 -3.56 6.95
N SER A 427 3.77 -3.55 7.81
CA SER A 427 4.62 -2.36 8.00
C SER A 427 5.30 -1.87 6.71
N ARG A 428 5.69 -2.77 5.78
CA ARG A 428 6.29 -2.42 4.48
C ARG A 428 5.29 -1.71 3.56
N LYS A 429 4.11 -2.30 3.39
CA LYS A 429 3.03 -1.69 2.60
C LYS A 429 2.54 -0.37 3.21
N LEU A 430 2.53 -0.25 4.53
CA LEU A 430 2.21 0.99 5.21
C LEU A 430 3.26 2.08 4.91
N ALA A 431 4.55 1.75 4.97
CA ALA A 431 5.62 2.69 4.62
C ALA A 431 5.51 3.16 3.15
N GLN A 432 5.35 2.23 2.22
CA GLN A 432 5.15 2.54 0.81
C GLN A 432 3.93 3.47 0.60
N TYR A 433 2.83 3.20 1.29
CA TYR A 433 1.64 4.03 1.23
C TYR A 433 1.90 5.44 1.77
N ILE A 434 2.54 5.58 2.93
CA ILE A 434 2.86 6.89 3.53
C ILE A 434 3.68 7.75 2.56
N VAL A 435 4.75 7.20 1.99
CA VAL A 435 5.61 7.90 1.02
C VAL A 435 4.82 8.27 -0.25
N SER A 436 3.90 7.41 -0.68
CA SER A 436 3.10 7.64 -1.88
C SER A 436 2.11 8.81 -1.76
N LEU A 437 1.75 9.25 -0.56
CA LEU A 437 0.86 10.40 -0.33
C LEU A 437 1.53 11.76 -0.62
N ALA A 438 2.83 11.78 -0.84
CA ALA A 438 3.59 13.01 -1.00
C ALA A 438 4.09 13.24 -2.43
N GLY A 439 4.24 14.50 -2.80
CA GLY A 439 4.81 14.95 -4.08
C GLY A 439 3.92 15.95 -4.82
N GLU A 440 4.38 16.37 -6.00
CA GLU A 440 3.66 17.34 -6.82
C GLU A 440 2.26 16.84 -7.20
N GLY A 441 1.24 17.63 -6.91
CA GLY A 441 -0.16 17.29 -7.16
C GLY A 441 -0.74 16.19 -6.25
N ARG A 442 -0.02 15.81 -5.18
CA ARG A 442 -0.49 14.85 -4.19
C ARG A 442 -1.00 15.55 -2.92
N GLU A 443 -1.49 14.75 -1.97
CA GLU A 443 -2.14 15.23 -0.76
C GLU A 443 -1.18 15.96 0.18
N MET A 444 0.10 15.52 0.23
CA MET A 444 1.14 16.15 1.05
C MET A 444 2.23 16.75 0.15
N PRO A 445 2.72 17.96 0.43
CA PRO A 445 3.80 18.60 -0.33
C PRO A 445 5.12 17.81 -0.28
N SER A 446 5.43 17.22 0.88
CA SER A 446 6.64 16.42 1.13
C SER A 446 6.30 15.14 1.88
N PRO A 447 7.10 14.07 1.76
CA PRO A 447 6.86 12.85 2.50
C PRO A 447 7.11 13.03 4.00
N LEU A 448 6.36 12.27 4.83
CA LEU A 448 6.77 12.01 6.20
C LEU A 448 8.01 11.12 6.20
N THR A 449 8.88 11.32 7.19
CA THR A 449 10.02 10.43 7.44
C THR A 449 9.52 9.17 8.16
N VAL A 450 9.68 8.02 7.52
CA VAL A 450 9.17 6.75 8.04
C VAL A 450 10.28 5.94 8.67
N PHE A 451 10.17 5.67 9.95
CA PHE A 451 11.02 4.71 10.65
C PHE A 451 10.33 3.34 10.74
N GLY A 452 11.14 2.29 10.84
CA GLY A 452 10.70 0.92 11.11
C GLY A 452 11.27 0.38 12.42
N ALA A 453 10.78 -0.76 12.86
CA ALA A 453 11.40 -1.51 13.96
C ALA A 453 12.44 -2.51 13.39
N LEU A 454 13.54 -2.70 14.13
CA LEU A 454 14.57 -3.72 13.88
C LEU A 454 14.79 -4.55 15.13
N ASN A 455 14.48 -5.85 15.06
CA ASN A 455 14.64 -6.74 16.20
C ASN A 455 16.04 -7.37 16.24
N LEU A 456 16.93 -6.79 17.04
CA LEU A 456 18.29 -7.29 17.24
C LEU A 456 18.35 -8.66 17.97
N ASN A 457 17.25 -9.06 18.62
CA ASN A 457 17.15 -10.29 19.38
C ASN A 457 16.34 -11.39 18.64
N ALA A 458 16.15 -11.23 17.30
CA ALA A 458 15.42 -12.21 16.51
C ALA A 458 16.14 -13.56 16.48
N ARG A 459 15.41 -14.66 16.63
CA ARG A 459 15.95 -16.04 16.59
C ARG A 459 16.72 -16.33 15.29
N ASN A 460 16.31 -15.74 14.17
CA ASN A 460 17.01 -15.79 12.90
C ASN A 460 17.21 -14.34 12.42
N PHE A 461 18.38 -13.81 12.76
CA PHE A 461 18.69 -12.41 12.46
C PHE A 461 18.87 -12.15 10.96
N ASP A 462 19.35 -13.12 10.17
CA ASP A 462 19.48 -12.96 8.72
C ASP A 462 18.12 -12.75 8.02
N VAL A 463 17.08 -13.40 8.55
CA VAL A 463 15.70 -13.17 8.05
C VAL A 463 15.22 -11.77 8.43
N GLU A 464 15.48 -11.33 9.66
CA GLU A 464 15.12 -9.97 10.09
C GLU A 464 15.87 -8.91 9.29
N LEU A 465 17.14 -9.15 9.00
CA LEU A 465 17.98 -8.26 8.22
C LEU A 465 17.49 -8.13 6.76
N ARG A 466 17.11 -9.24 6.11
CA ARG A 466 16.45 -9.19 4.78
C ARG A 466 15.16 -8.36 4.82
N ARG A 467 14.33 -8.54 5.86
CA ARG A 467 13.13 -7.72 6.06
C ARG A 467 13.45 -6.25 6.26
N ALA A 468 14.57 -5.93 6.93
CA ALA A 468 15.00 -4.54 7.08
C ALA A 468 15.40 -3.92 5.74
N VAL A 469 16.11 -4.65 4.87
CA VAL A 469 16.40 -4.22 3.49
C VAL A 469 15.11 -3.94 2.73
N GLU A 470 14.15 -4.88 2.75
CA GLU A 470 12.85 -4.69 2.11
C GLU A 470 12.07 -3.48 2.67
N LYS A 471 12.20 -3.17 3.97
CA LYS A 471 11.60 -1.97 4.58
C LYS A 471 12.19 -0.69 4.01
N LEU A 472 13.53 -0.61 3.79
CA LEU A 472 14.18 0.53 3.13
C LEU A 472 13.72 0.69 1.67
N GLU A 473 13.65 -0.41 0.92
CA GLU A 473 13.17 -0.41 -0.46
C GLU A 473 11.70 0.08 -0.58
N ASN A 474 10.92 -0.09 0.49
CA ASN A 474 9.54 0.41 0.59
C ASN A 474 9.43 1.82 1.20
N GLY A 475 10.55 2.56 1.31
CA GLY A 475 10.56 3.98 1.67
C GLY A 475 10.76 4.29 3.16
N MET A 476 11.13 3.31 3.99
CA MET A 476 11.63 3.63 5.33
C MET A 476 13.02 4.26 5.23
N THR A 477 13.33 5.19 6.13
CA THR A 477 14.61 5.91 6.19
C THR A 477 15.53 5.41 7.29
N GLY A 478 14.99 4.68 8.24
CA GLY A 478 15.77 4.17 9.38
C GLY A 478 14.97 3.28 10.32
N PHE A 479 15.61 2.93 11.43
CA PHE A 479 15.10 1.94 12.37
C PHE A 479 15.29 2.39 13.82
N LEU A 480 14.27 2.11 14.65
CA LEU A 480 14.39 2.02 16.10
C LEU A 480 14.58 0.54 16.44
N THR A 481 15.64 0.21 17.20
CA THR A 481 15.92 -1.19 17.49
C THR A 481 15.28 -1.65 18.80
N GLN A 482 15.13 -2.97 18.97
CA GLN A 482 14.88 -3.56 20.27
C GLN A 482 16.08 -3.33 21.20
N PRO A 483 15.92 -3.44 22.55
CA PRO A 483 16.96 -3.13 23.51
C PRO A 483 18.23 -3.95 23.30
N VAL A 484 19.37 -3.28 23.47
CA VAL A 484 20.71 -3.88 23.49
C VAL A 484 21.03 -4.27 24.92
N LEU A 485 20.76 -5.53 25.32
CA LEU A 485 20.97 -6.09 26.65
C LEU A 485 21.76 -7.43 26.62
N SER A 486 22.45 -7.68 25.48
CA SER A 486 23.30 -8.85 25.29
C SER A 486 24.43 -8.54 24.33
N GLU A 487 25.52 -9.30 24.40
CA GLU A 487 26.62 -9.21 23.46
C GLU A 487 26.16 -9.54 22.02
N GLN A 488 25.28 -10.52 21.87
CA GLN A 488 24.72 -10.90 20.57
C GLN A 488 23.94 -9.75 19.92
N ALA A 489 23.21 -8.95 20.69
CA ALA A 489 22.50 -7.80 20.17
C ALA A 489 23.47 -6.73 19.61
N VAL A 490 24.65 -6.54 20.23
CA VAL A 490 25.70 -5.65 19.71
C VAL A 490 26.27 -6.17 18.38
N GLN A 491 26.54 -7.48 18.29
CA GLN A 491 27.04 -8.13 17.07
C GLN A 491 26.00 -8.01 15.94
N ASN A 492 24.73 -8.24 16.25
CA ASN A 492 23.63 -8.08 15.29
C ASN A 492 23.47 -6.63 14.84
N LEU A 493 23.65 -5.65 15.72
CA LEU A 493 23.65 -4.22 15.37
C LEU A 493 24.82 -3.87 14.43
N GLN A 494 26.02 -4.42 14.68
CA GLN A 494 27.18 -4.27 13.78
C GLN A 494 26.88 -4.86 12.40
N GLN A 495 26.32 -6.07 12.33
CA GLN A 495 25.94 -6.71 11.07
C GLN A 495 24.86 -5.89 10.32
N ALA A 496 23.88 -5.35 11.06
CA ALA A 496 22.85 -4.49 10.50
C ALA A 496 23.48 -3.24 9.87
N ARG A 497 24.39 -2.54 10.55
CA ARG A 497 25.07 -1.37 10.01
C ARG A 497 25.85 -1.69 8.74
N GLN A 498 26.57 -2.82 8.71
CA GLN A 498 27.32 -3.25 7.53
C GLN A 498 26.41 -3.52 6.33
N THR A 499 25.26 -4.14 6.56
CA THR A 499 24.33 -4.53 5.47
C THR A 499 23.48 -3.37 4.99
N LEU A 500 22.95 -2.54 5.90
CA LEU A 500 22.02 -1.45 5.57
C LEU A 500 22.73 -0.18 5.09
N GLY A 501 24.05 -0.09 5.32
CA GLY A 501 24.86 1.05 4.90
C GLY A 501 24.67 2.30 5.76
N PRO A 502 25.41 3.40 5.45
CA PRO A 502 25.41 4.64 6.23
C PRO A 502 24.15 5.49 6.04
N GLU A 503 23.42 5.31 4.94
CA GLU A 503 22.22 6.09 4.63
C GLU A 503 21.02 5.69 5.52
N ALA A 504 20.92 4.41 5.87
CA ALA A 504 19.92 3.93 6.80
C ALA A 504 20.22 4.42 8.22
N LYS A 505 19.31 5.18 8.83
CA LYS A 505 19.49 5.72 10.18
C LYS A 505 19.10 4.67 11.22
N ILE A 506 19.96 4.40 12.20
CA ILE A 506 19.71 3.39 13.24
C ILE A 506 19.78 4.07 14.61
N LEU A 507 18.69 4.05 15.35
CA LEU A 507 18.64 4.45 16.76
C LEU A 507 18.66 3.20 17.63
N ALA A 508 19.75 3.00 18.35
CA ALA A 508 19.92 1.81 19.20
C ALA A 508 19.01 1.87 20.44
N GLY A 509 18.25 0.83 20.64
CA GLY A 509 17.33 0.70 21.77
C GLY A 509 18.09 0.54 23.09
N ILE A 510 17.82 1.42 24.05
CA ILE A 510 18.37 1.37 25.41
C ILE A 510 17.21 1.35 26.39
N LEU A 511 17.13 0.30 27.19
CA LEU A 511 16.08 0.11 28.20
C LEU A 511 16.72 -0.14 29.57
N PRO A 512 16.64 0.80 30.52
CA PRO A 512 17.17 0.60 31.86
C PRO A 512 16.41 -0.52 32.59
N VAL A 513 17.11 -1.59 32.94
CA VAL A 513 16.64 -2.59 33.88
C VAL A 513 16.66 -1.99 35.26
N VAL A 514 15.61 -2.16 36.08
CA VAL A 514 15.49 -1.47 37.38
C VAL A 514 15.45 -2.42 38.58
N SER A 515 15.39 -3.72 38.35
CA SER A 515 15.42 -4.74 39.38
C SER A 515 15.57 -6.14 38.75
N GLN A 516 15.96 -7.14 39.55
CA GLN A 516 16.01 -8.53 39.13
C GLN A 516 14.64 -9.03 38.62
N ARG A 517 13.56 -8.70 39.34
CA ARG A 517 12.19 -9.05 38.92
C ARG A 517 11.82 -8.44 37.56
N ASN A 518 12.24 -7.22 37.31
CA ASN A 518 12.00 -6.54 36.03
C ASN A 518 12.81 -7.21 34.91
N ALA A 519 14.07 -7.58 35.16
CA ALA A 519 14.91 -8.30 34.20
C ALA A 519 14.30 -9.67 33.83
N ILE A 520 13.89 -10.44 34.82
CA ILE A 520 13.25 -11.75 34.63
C ILE A 520 11.94 -11.62 33.86
N PHE A 521 11.14 -10.60 34.16
CA PHE A 521 9.89 -10.31 33.43
C PHE A 521 10.16 -9.99 31.95
N MET A 522 11.15 -9.14 31.67
CA MET A 522 11.50 -8.77 30.30
C MET A 522 11.97 -9.99 29.49
N GLU A 523 12.80 -10.84 30.06
CA GLU A 523 13.32 -12.06 29.43
C GLU A 523 12.20 -13.06 29.10
N ASN A 524 11.21 -13.22 29.97
CA ASN A 524 10.25 -14.31 29.87
C ASN A 524 8.90 -13.88 29.24
N GLU A 525 8.51 -12.61 29.36
CA GLU A 525 7.15 -12.15 29.00
C GLU A 525 7.12 -11.07 27.92
N VAL A 526 8.27 -10.46 27.56
CA VAL A 526 8.30 -9.42 26.53
C VAL A 526 8.95 -9.95 25.25
N ASN A 527 8.14 -10.16 24.24
CA ASN A 527 8.62 -10.64 22.95
C ASN A 527 9.65 -9.69 22.32
N GLY A 528 10.77 -10.24 21.87
CA GLY A 528 11.83 -9.49 21.20
C GLY A 528 12.84 -8.83 22.13
N ILE A 529 12.73 -8.99 23.44
CA ILE A 529 13.75 -8.61 24.42
C ILE A 529 14.47 -9.86 24.89
N HIS A 530 15.79 -9.80 24.94
CA HIS A 530 16.65 -10.80 25.55
C HIS A 530 17.57 -10.09 26.54
N VAL A 531 17.66 -10.62 27.76
CA VAL A 531 18.47 -10.10 28.84
C VAL A 531 19.47 -11.19 29.29
N ASP A 532 20.75 -10.94 29.12
CA ASP A 532 21.79 -11.90 29.52
C ASP A 532 21.68 -12.29 31.01
N ALA A 533 21.89 -13.56 31.30
CA ALA A 533 21.79 -14.12 32.66
C ALA A 533 22.69 -13.37 33.66
N GLU A 534 23.90 -12.98 33.25
CA GLU A 534 24.82 -12.19 34.06
C GLU A 534 24.23 -10.83 34.48
N ILE A 535 23.48 -10.18 33.58
CA ILE A 535 22.78 -8.94 33.91
C ILE A 535 21.71 -9.21 34.98
N ILE A 536 20.92 -10.27 34.82
CA ILE A 536 19.87 -10.64 35.78
C ILE A 536 20.47 -10.91 37.19
N GLU A 537 21.60 -11.60 37.25
CA GLU A 537 22.28 -11.93 38.52
C GLU A 537 22.82 -10.68 39.22
N ARG A 538 23.33 -9.68 38.50
CA ARG A 538 23.85 -8.43 39.08
C ARG A 538 22.80 -7.64 39.86
N PHE A 539 21.52 -7.85 39.62
CA PHE A 539 20.43 -7.22 40.36
C PHE A 539 19.99 -7.97 41.62
N ALA A 540 20.57 -9.13 41.90
CA ALA A 540 20.17 -9.94 43.07
C ALA A 540 20.45 -9.21 44.38
N GLY A 541 19.42 -9.11 45.24
CA GLY A 541 19.55 -8.52 46.57
C GLY A 541 19.66 -6.97 46.60
N LEU A 542 19.63 -6.30 45.46
CA LEU A 542 19.68 -4.84 45.43
C LEU A 542 18.34 -4.20 45.83
N ASP A 543 18.43 -3.11 46.58
CA ASP A 543 17.28 -2.24 46.81
C ASP A 543 16.94 -1.41 45.56
N ARG A 544 15.86 -0.63 45.65
CA ARG A 544 15.37 0.16 44.53
C ARG A 544 16.40 1.18 44.02
N ALA A 545 17.10 1.88 44.92
CA ALA A 545 18.04 2.92 44.55
C ALA A 545 19.29 2.34 43.89
N ALA A 546 19.84 1.29 44.46
CA ALA A 546 20.98 0.54 43.91
C ALA A 546 20.62 -0.12 42.56
N GLY A 547 19.40 -0.66 42.42
CA GLY A 547 18.92 -1.25 41.19
C GLY A 547 18.77 -0.19 40.07
N GLU A 548 18.26 1.01 40.37
CA GLU A 548 18.17 2.10 39.38
C GLU A 548 19.58 2.58 38.93
N GLU A 549 20.53 2.70 39.87
CA GLU A 549 21.90 3.10 39.55
C GLU A 549 22.61 2.05 38.67
N LEU A 550 22.49 0.78 39.02
CA LEU A 550 23.03 -0.33 38.21
C LEU A 550 22.38 -0.33 36.81
N GLY A 551 21.08 -0.08 36.73
CA GLY A 551 20.38 0.01 35.45
C GLY A 551 20.87 1.15 34.54
N ILE A 552 21.19 2.31 35.11
CA ILE A 552 21.84 3.41 34.41
C ILE A 552 23.24 2.99 33.94
N GLU A 553 24.04 2.37 34.82
CA GLU A 553 25.39 1.90 34.48
C GLU A 553 25.38 0.92 33.29
N ILE A 554 24.50 -0.11 33.35
CA ILE A 554 24.37 -1.08 32.25
C ILE A 554 23.90 -0.39 30.95
N SER A 555 22.95 0.56 31.04
CA SER A 555 22.47 1.33 29.90
C SER A 555 23.58 2.17 29.25
N VAL A 556 24.44 2.79 30.04
CA VAL A 556 25.62 3.55 29.55
C VAL A 556 26.63 2.61 28.87
N GLN A 557 26.87 1.42 29.42
CA GLN A 557 27.76 0.44 28.77
C GLN A 557 27.18 -0.07 27.45
N ALA A 558 25.88 -0.38 27.41
CA ALA A 558 25.20 -0.76 26.18
C ALA A 558 25.26 0.35 25.11
N ALA A 559 25.07 1.60 25.51
CA ALA A 559 25.19 2.75 24.62
C ALA A 559 26.62 2.92 24.08
N LYS A 560 27.65 2.75 24.92
CA LYS A 560 29.07 2.77 24.50
C LYS A 560 29.36 1.68 23.47
N ALA A 561 28.85 0.48 23.67
CA ALA A 561 29.02 -0.65 22.74
C ALA A 561 28.28 -0.41 21.41
N ALA A 562 27.08 0.19 21.44
CA ALA A 562 26.29 0.49 20.27
C ALA A 562 26.77 1.72 19.47
N LEU A 563 27.49 2.65 20.09
CA LEU A 563 27.87 3.96 19.53
C LEU A 563 28.51 3.91 18.12
N PRO A 564 29.42 2.97 17.81
CA PRO A 564 30.04 2.88 16.49
C PRO A 564 29.07 2.53 15.35
N TYR A 565 27.95 1.91 15.69
CA TYR A 565 27.02 1.30 14.74
C TYR A 565 25.68 2.03 14.65
N ALA A 566 25.40 2.97 15.58
CA ALA A 566 24.14 3.69 15.68
C ALA A 566 24.32 5.20 15.37
N ASP A 567 23.27 5.83 14.82
CA ASP A 567 23.20 7.28 14.60
C ASP A 567 22.71 8.04 15.85
N GLY A 568 22.21 7.31 16.82
CA GLY A 568 21.69 7.83 18.08
C GLY A 568 21.11 6.72 18.96
N PHE A 569 20.40 7.12 19.98
CA PHE A 569 19.82 6.22 20.97
C PHE A 569 18.32 6.39 21.06
N TYR A 570 17.61 5.27 21.15
CA TYR A 570 16.19 5.17 21.43
C TYR A 570 16.00 4.67 22.86
N LEU A 571 15.68 5.60 23.76
CA LEU A 571 15.58 5.33 25.20
C LEU A 571 14.12 4.96 25.55
N MET A 572 13.90 3.76 26.02
CA MET A 572 12.59 3.26 26.45
C MET A 572 12.42 3.51 27.96
N THR A 573 11.34 4.21 28.35
CA THR A 573 11.12 4.62 29.75
C THR A 573 10.39 3.54 30.56
N PRO A 574 11.06 2.81 31.46
CA PRO A 574 10.40 1.77 32.22
C PRO A 574 9.39 2.40 33.20
N PHE A 575 8.12 1.96 33.14
CA PHE A 575 7.05 2.39 34.03
C PHE A 575 6.86 3.93 34.12
N ASN A 576 7.13 4.64 33.03
CA ASN A 576 7.09 6.11 32.97
C ASN A 576 7.95 6.82 34.02
N ARG A 577 9.10 6.24 34.39
CA ARG A 577 10.04 6.82 35.39
C ARG A 577 10.89 7.94 34.80
N VAL A 578 10.30 9.12 34.61
CA VAL A 578 10.94 10.29 34.01
C VAL A 578 12.27 10.65 34.71
N ALA A 579 12.29 10.68 36.06
CA ALA A 579 13.50 11.01 36.82
C ALA A 579 14.68 10.04 36.57
N LEU A 580 14.42 8.77 36.30
CA LEU A 580 15.44 7.80 35.91
C LEU A 580 16.04 8.15 34.54
N MET A 581 15.16 8.55 33.60
CA MET A 581 15.59 8.91 32.25
C MET A 581 16.39 10.22 32.20
N GLU A 582 16.02 11.22 33.02
CA GLU A 582 16.82 12.46 33.16
C GLU A 582 18.27 12.14 33.60
N ARG A 583 18.43 11.26 34.58
CA ARG A 583 19.76 10.81 35.05
C ARG A 583 20.50 10.05 33.94
N LEU A 584 19.83 9.16 33.23
CA LEU A 584 20.42 8.40 32.12
C LEU A 584 20.88 9.35 31.00
N ILE A 585 20.01 10.28 30.58
CA ILE A 585 20.35 11.26 29.53
C ILE A 585 21.58 12.10 29.93
N ALA A 586 21.64 12.57 31.17
CA ALA A 586 22.81 13.30 31.67
C ALA A 586 24.11 12.48 31.56
N ARG A 587 24.08 11.21 32.00
CA ARG A 587 25.23 10.29 31.91
C ARG A 587 25.61 9.98 30.46
N LEU A 588 24.64 9.79 29.57
CA LEU A 588 24.91 9.56 28.14
C LEU A 588 25.58 10.76 27.49
N LYS A 589 25.17 11.99 27.81
CA LYS A 589 25.82 13.20 27.31
C LYS A 589 27.24 13.37 27.82
N GLU A 590 27.47 13.05 29.08
CA GLU A 590 28.79 13.18 29.71
C GLU A 590 29.78 12.10 29.21
N GLU A 591 29.33 10.85 29.12
CA GLU A 591 30.21 9.71 28.94
C GLU A 591 30.24 9.11 27.53
N VAL A 592 29.20 9.34 26.72
CA VAL A 592 29.01 8.64 25.43
C VAL A 592 28.94 9.61 24.26
N ILE A 593 28.08 10.63 24.35
CA ILE A 593 27.87 11.59 23.29
C ILE A 593 28.78 12.79 23.55
N LYS A 594 29.98 12.78 22.96
CA LYS A 594 30.86 13.96 22.98
C LYS A 594 30.48 14.86 21.82
N ASP A 595 30.23 16.14 22.08
CA ASP A 595 29.92 17.18 21.08
C ASP A 595 31.04 17.36 20.07
#